data_f9eee67d2eda816e7bbf71f2a557568c
#
_entry.id   f9eee67d2eda816e7bbf71f2a557568c
#
_cell.length_a   1.000
_cell.length_b   1.000
_cell.length_c   1.000
_cell.angle_alpha   90.00
_cell.angle_beta   90.00
_cell.angle_gamma   90.00
#
_symmetry.space_group_name_H-M   'P 1'
#
loop_
_entity.id
_entity.type
_entity.pdbx_description
1 polymer ?
#
loop_
_entity_poly.entity_id
_entity_poly.type
_entity_poly.pdbx_seq_one_letter_code
_entity_poly.pdbx_strand_id
1 'polypeptide(L)'
;MKYKSYYFLCLALVVLDQLTKQIVVSLFALGESMVINSFVSWTYIQNTGAAFSFLSGGGGILKAFLLAVSLFISAMLMVWIHKTPAIRRQRLFGQFILLSGALGNLLDRAQYGYVIDFIDVHYQNYYWPVFNVADSLIFIGVILLVFERRKPSF
;
A
#
# COMPACT_ATOMS: atom_id res chain seq x y z
N MET A 1 10.79 5.70 -24.28
CA MET A 1 11.51 5.17 -23.07
C MET A 1 11.41 6.13 -21.88
N LYS A 2 10.33 6.90 -21.80
CA LYS A 2 10.10 8.07 -20.93
C LYS A 2 10.00 7.76 -19.41
N TYR A 3 9.64 6.53 -19.04
CA TYR A 3 9.33 6.17 -17.65
C TYR A 3 10.09 4.94 -17.12
N LYS A 4 11.13 4.46 -17.81
CA LYS A 4 11.84 3.21 -17.43
C LYS A 4 12.35 3.20 -15.98
N SER A 5 12.98 4.29 -15.54
CA SER A 5 13.50 4.39 -14.17
C SER A 5 12.39 4.39 -13.11
N TYR A 6 11.25 5.00 -13.40
CA TYR A 6 10.09 4.99 -12.51
C TYR A 6 9.42 3.61 -12.44
N TYR A 7 9.32 2.89 -13.54
CA TYR A 7 8.82 1.51 -13.53
C TYR A 7 9.75 0.58 -12.76
N PHE A 8 11.08 0.76 -12.93
CA PHE A 8 12.05 0.00 -12.15
C PHE A 8 11.93 0.29 -10.65
N LEU A 9 11.81 1.58 -10.27
CA LEU A 9 11.54 1.96 -8.89
C LEU A 9 10.24 1.34 -8.36
N CYS A 10 9.17 1.43 -9.13
CA CYS A 10 7.88 0.84 -8.75
C CYS A 10 8.02 -0.66 -8.51
N LEU A 11 8.65 -1.39 -9.41
CA LEU A 11 8.89 -2.82 -9.24
C LEU A 11 9.72 -3.11 -7.99
N ALA A 12 10.80 -2.36 -7.76
CA ALA A 12 11.64 -2.54 -6.58
C ALA A 12 10.86 -2.31 -5.27
N LEU A 13 9.99 -1.30 -5.23
CA LEU A 13 9.15 -1.00 -4.05
C LEU A 13 8.07 -2.07 -3.83
N VAL A 14 7.44 -2.58 -4.89
CA VAL A 14 6.50 -3.71 -4.80
C VAL A 14 7.21 -4.97 -4.28
N VAL A 15 8.39 -5.26 -4.80
CA VAL A 15 9.21 -6.40 -4.34
C VAL A 15 9.58 -6.22 -2.86
N LEU A 16 9.99 -5.02 -2.45
CA LEU A 16 10.29 -4.73 -1.04
C LEU A 16 9.08 -4.98 -0.13
N ASP A 17 7.90 -4.48 -0.51
CA ASP A 17 6.66 -4.71 0.24
C ASP A 17 6.36 -6.21 0.36
N GLN A 18 6.39 -6.95 -0.75
CA GLN A 18 6.10 -8.38 -0.75
C GLN A 18 7.15 -9.20 0.04
N LEU A 19 8.42 -8.85 -0.04
CA LEU A 19 9.48 -9.50 0.74
C LEU A 19 9.28 -9.29 2.24
N THR A 20 8.98 -8.07 2.68
CA THR A 20 8.73 -7.79 4.10
C THR A 20 7.52 -8.55 4.63
N LYS A 21 6.44 -8.63 3.85
CA LYS A 21 5.24 -9.41 4.18
C LYS A 21 5.55 -10.91 4.28
N GLN A 22 6.31 -11.47 3.33
CA GLN A 22 6.71 -12.89 3.37
C GLN A 22 7.60 -13.21 4.57
N ILE A 23 8.54 -12.32 4.92
CA ILE A 23 9.36 -12.47 6.13
C ILE A 23 8.48 -12.54 7.37
N VAL A 24 7.52 -11.63 7.51
CA VAL A 24 6.59 -11.62 8.65
C VAL A 24 5.78 -12.92 8.72
N VAL A 25 5.19 -13.36 7.61
CA VAL A 25 4.42 -14.63 7.56
C VAL A 25 5.28 -15.84 7.91
N SER A 26 6.57 -15.82 7.59
CA SER A 26 7.49 -16.93 7.89
C SER A 26 7.97 -16.96 9.33
N LEU A 27 7.96 -15.82 10.02
CA LEU A 27 8.53 -15.68 11.37
C LEU A 27 7.48 -15.60 12.48
N PHE A 28 6.25 -15.20 12.16
CA PHE A 28 5.20 -14.94 13.15
C PHE A 28 3.97 -15.82 12.91
N ALA A 29 3.39 -16.32 13.99
CA ALA A 29 2.02 -16.86 13.96
C ALA A 29 1.00 -15.71 13.81
N LEU A 30 -0.19 -16.01 13.28
CA LEU A 30 -1.26 -15.02 13.15
C LEU A 30 -1.65 -14.46 14.53
N GLY A 31 -1.63 -13.15 14.67
CA GLY A 31 -1.88 -12.42 15.92
C GLY A 31 -0.66 -12.32 16.84
N GLU A 32 0.46 -12.93 16.49
CA GLU A 32 1.69 -12.81 17.27
C GLU A 32 2.28 -11.41 17.15
N SER A 33 2.81 -10.90 18.28
CA SER A 33 3.41 -9.57 18.38
C SER A 33 4.78 -9.63 19.03
N MET A 34 5.74 -8.91 18.46
CA MET A 34 7.08 -8.72 19.01
C MET A 34 7.34 -7.23 19.24
N VAL A 35 7.57 -6.83 20.47
CA VAL A 35 7.89 -5.45 20.83
C VAL A 35 9.30 -5.10 20.35
N ILE A 36 9.43 -4.06 19.54
CA ILE A 36 10.72 -3.52 19.05
C ILE A 36 11.21 -2.42 20.01
N ASN A 37 10.30 -1.51 20.38
CA ASN A 37 10.56 -0.44 21.35
C ASN A 37 9.23 0.09 21.93
N SER A 38 9.30 1.16 22.74
CA SER A 38 8.12 1.75 23.39
C SER A 38 7.07 2.35 22.45
N PHE A 39 7.32 2.39 21.15
CA PHE A 39 6.44 3.02 20.15
C PHE A 39 6.09 2.11 18.99
N VAL A 40 6.82 1.00 18.81
CA VAL A 40 6.69 0.13 17.64
C VAL A 40 6.77 -1.34 18.04
N SER A 41 5.82 -2.13 17.56
CA SER A 41 5.84 -3.58 17.58
C SER A 41 5.68 -4.13 16.16
N TRP A 42 6.10 -5.35 15.93
CA TRP A 42 5.71 -6.13 14.76
C TRP A 42 4.60 -7.09 15.16
N THR A 43 3.43 -6.93 14.54
CA THR A 43 2.23 -7.71 14.88
C THR A 43 1.61 -8.25 13.60
N TYR A 44 1.67 -9.57 13.38
CA TYR A 44 1.12 -10.16 12.16
C TYR A 44 -0.40 -10.18 12.18
N ILE A 45 -1.02 -9.44 11.26
CA ILE A 45 -2.48 -9.36 11.08
C ILE A 45 -2.86 -9.63 9.61
N GLN A 46 -3.97 -10.36 9.43
CA GLN A 46 -4.64 -10.52 8.15
C GLN A 46 -5.80 -9.53 8.04
N ASN A 47 -5.59 -8.45 7.30
CA ASN A 47 -6.58 -7.41 7.12
C ASN A 47 -7.57 -7.79 5.99
N THR A 48 -8.71 -8.30 6.39
CA THR A 48 -9.81 -8.67 5.49
C THR A 48 -10.71 -7.49 5.11
N GLY A 49 -10.33 -6.25 5.46
CA GLY A 49 -11.19 -5.08 5.30
C GLY A 49 -12.21 -4.93 6.42
N ALA A 50 -11.77 -5.09 7.68
CA ALA A 50 -12.63 -5.05 8.88
C ALA A 50 -13.54 -3.81 8.97
N ALA A 51 -13.11 -2.66 8.41
CA ALA A 51 -13.93 -1.46 8.30
C ALA A 51 -15.22 -1.67 7.46
N PHE A 52 -15.24 -2.71 6.62
CA PHE A 52 -16.38 -3.11 5.78
C PHE A 52 -17.08 -4.37 6.29
N SER A 53 -16.86 -4.74 7.55
CA SER A 53 -17.42 -5.95 8.16
C SER A 53 -18.96 -6.02 8.13
N PHE A 54 -19.64 -4.87 8.00
CA PHE A 54 -21.08 -4.82 7.77
C PHE A 54 -21.52 -5.47 6.44
N LEU A 55 -20.60 -5.65 5.47
CA LEU A 55 -20.81 -6.39 4.22
C LEU A 55 -20.44 -7.88 4.35
N SER A 56 -20.01 -8.33 5.52
CA SER A 56 -19.38 -9.65 5.73
C SER A 56 -20.37 -10.84 5.79
N GLY A 57 -21.66 -10.60 5.60
CA GLY A 57 -22.66 -11.70 5.47
C GLY A 57 -22.39 -12.70 4.32
N GLY A 58 -21.37 -12.47 3.50
CA GLY A 58 -20.90 -13.38 2.45
C GLY A 58 -19.43 -13.22 2.17
N GLY A 59 -18.56 -13.85 2.98
CA GLY A 59 -17.09 -13.68 2.96
C GLY A 59 -16.42 -13.63 1.57
N GLY A 60 -16.99 -14.25 0.53
CA GLY A 60 -16.50 -14.18 -0.85
C GLY A 60 -16.83 -12.85 -1.56
N ILE A 61 -17.99 -12.26 -1.30
CA ILE A 61 -18.44 -11.03 -1.95
C ILE A 61 -17.56 -9.84 -1.53
N LEU A 62 -17.26 -9.71 -0.24
CA LEU A 62 -16.38 -8.65 0.26
C LEU A 62 -14.96 -8.76 -0.32
N LYS A 63 -14.40 -9.98 -0.36
CA LYS A 63 -13.08 -10.22 -0.98
C LYS A 63 -13.07 -9.82 -2.45
N ALA A 64 -14.07 -10.25 -3.22
CA ALA A 64 -14.21 -9.89 -4.64
C ALA A 64 -14.38 -8.37 -4.83
N PHE A 65 -15.17 -7.71 -3.99
CA PHE A 65 -15.36 -6.27 -4.02
C PHE A 65 -14.04 -5.52 -3.75
N LEU A 66 -13.31 -5.87 -2.67
CA LEU A 66 -12.04 -5.21 -2.32
C LEU A 66 -10.96 -5.46 -3.39
N LEU A 67 -10.94 -6.65 -4.00
CA LEU A 67 -10.06 -6.95 -5.13
C LEU A 67 -10.42 -6.06 -6.34
N ALA A 68 -11.69 -5.97 -6.71
CA ALA A 68 -12.15 -5.16 -7.83
C ALA A 68 -11.84 -3.67 -7.62
N VAL A 69 -12.05 -3.14 -6.41
CA VAL A 69 -11.70 -1.76 -6.05
C VAL A 69 -10.18 -1.53 -6.18
N SER A 70 -9.35 -2.44 -5.66
CA SER A 70 -7.89 -2.33 -5.74
C SER A 70 -7.40 -2.36 -7.19
N LEU A 71 -7.98 -3.23 -8.01
CA LEU A 71 -7.68 -3.32 -9.45
C LEU A 71 -8.09 -2.02 -10.17
N PHE A 72 -9.30 -1.51 -9.90
CA PHE A 72 -9.81 -0.27 -10.49
C PHE A 72 -8.91 0.93 -10.14
N ILE A 73 -8.53 1.09 -8.87
CA ILE A 73 -7.64 2.16 -8.42
C ILE A 73 -6.28 2.05 -9.10
N SER A 74 -5.69 0.86 -9.15
CA SER A 74 -4.39 0.64 -9.82
C SER A 74 -4.45 0.96 -11.30
N ALA A 75 -5.50 0.54 -12.00
CA ALA A 75 -5.71 0.86 -13.42
C ALA A 75 -5.89 2.37 -13.64
N MET A 76 -6.68 3.03 -12.80
CA MET A 76 -6.89 4.48 -12.86
C MET A 76 -5.57 5.25 -12.64
N LEU A 77 -4.74 4.82 -11.69
CA LEU A 77 -3.41 5.40 -11.46
C LEU A 77 -2.50 5.22 -12.68
N MET A 78 -2.50 4.05 -13.30
CA MET A 78 -1.76 3.79 -14.53
C MET A 78 -2.18 4.74 -15.66
N VAL A 79 -3.49 4.91 -15.89
CA VAL A 79 -4.02 5.85 -16.88
C VAL A 79 -3.59 7.28 -16.54
N TRP A 80 -3.66 7.67 -15.27
CA TRP A 80 -3.24 9.00 -14.83
C TRP A 80 -1.74 9.25 -15.07
N ILE A 81 -0.88 8.28 -14.76
CA ILE A 81 0.57 8.34 -15.03
C ILE A 81 0.84 8.58 -16.53
N HIS A 82 0.16 7.82 -17.40
CA HIS A 82 0.35 7.96 -18.86
C HIS A 82 -0.07 9.33 -19.41
N LYS A 83 -1.06 9.97 -18.79
CA LYS A 83 -1.51 11.33 -19.10
C LYS A 83 -0.60 12.42 -18.52
N THR A 84 0.29 12.09 -17.58
CA THR A 84 1.17 13.06 -16.92
C THR A 84 2.37 13.39 -17.82
N PRO A 85 2.62 14.68 -18.16
CA PRO A 85 3.77 15.09 -18.96
C PRO A 85 5.09 14.75 -18.26
N ALA A 86 6.12 14.33 -19.02
CA ALA A 86 7.42 13.93 -18.47
C ALA A 86 8.16 15.06 -17.74
N ILE A 87 7.83 16.32 -18.05
CA ILE A 87 8.41 17.48 -17.38
C ILE A 87 7.98 17.57 -15.89
N ARG A 88 6.83 16.98 -15.53
CA ARG A 88 6.32 16.97 -14.16
C ARG A 88 6.93 15.83 -13.34
N ARG A 89 8.24 15.86 -13.17
CA ARG A 89 9.01 14.80 -12.52
C ARG A 89 8.55 14.50 -11.09
N GLN A 90 8.26 15.54 -10.29
CA GLN A 90 7.78 15.37 -8.91
C GLN A 90 6.42 14.65 -8.88
N ARG A 91 5.50 15.03 -9.76
CA ARG A 91 4.20 14.36 -9.89
C ARG A 91 4.36 12.90 -10.29
N LEU A 92 5.17 12.62 -11.31
CA LEU A 92 5.44 11.25 -11.74
C LEU A 92 6.03 10.42 -10.60
N PHE A 93 6.98 10.96 -9.85
CA PHE A 93 7.58 10.27 -8.70
C PHE A 93 6.52 9.92 -7.65
N GLY A 94 5.68 10.88 -7.23
CA GLY A 94 4.59 10.64 -6.29
C GLY A 94 3.56 9.61 -6.81
N GLN A 95 3.19 9.71 -8.09
CA GLN A 95 2.27 8.76 -8.71
C GLN A 95 2.82 7.33 -8.75
N PHE A 96 4.11 7.14 -9.06
CA PHE A 96 4.73 5.81 -9.09
C PHE A 96 4.90 5.23 -7.68
N ILE A 97 5.20 6.04 -6.67
CA ILE A 97 5.21 5.60 -5.27
C ILE A 97 3.80 5.16 -4.83
N LEU A 98 2.79 5.97 -5.12
CA LEU A 98 1.39 5.64 -4.84
C LEU A 98 0.95 4.35 -5.55
N LEU A 99 1.31 4.19 -6.83
CA LEU A 99 1.03 2.98 -7.60
C LEU A 99 1.72 1.75 -6.99
N SER A 100 2.97 1.89 -6.51
CA SER A 100 3.71 0.78 -5.90
C SER A 100 2.96 0.22 -4.69
N GLY A 101 2.48 1.08 -3.79
CA GLY A 101 1.68 0.66 -2.65
C GLY A 101 0.32 0.06 -3.06
N ALA A 102 -0.36 0.67 -4.03
CA ALA A 102 -1.62 0.11 -4.55
C ALA A 102 -1.44 -1.29 -5.13
N LEU A 103 -0.36 -1.52 -5.88
CA LEU A 103 -0.02 -2.84 -6.45
C LEU A 103 0.39 -3.84 -5.37
N GLY A 104 1.15 -3.45 -4.34
CA GLY A 104 1.52 -4.31 -3.23
C GLY A 104 0.28 -4.89 -2.54
N ASN A 105 -0.67 -4.04 -2.16
CA ASN A 105 -1.93 -4.47 -1.53
C ASN A 105 -2.89 -5.18 -2.51
N LEU A 106 -2.82 -4.89 -3.81
CA LEU A 106 -3.56 -5.62 -4.84
C LEU A 106 -3.07 -7.06 -4.95
N LEU A 107 -1.76 -7.29 -4.95
CA LEU A 107 -1.16 -8.64 -5.02
C LEU A 107 -1.60 -9.50 -3.84
N ASP A 108 -1.59 -8.97 -2.61
CA ASP A 108 -2.07 -9.69 -1.44
C ASP A 108 -3.54 -10.09 -1.59
N ARG A 109 -4.41 -9.15 -2.01
CA ARG A 109 -5.84 -9.44 -2.21
C ARG A 109 -6.09 -10.47 -3.30
N ALA A 110 -5.30 -10.43 -4.37
CA ALA A 110 -5.40 -11.40 -5.47
C ALA A 110 -4.95 -12.80 -5.03
N GLN A 111 -3.92 -12.89 -4.21
CA GLN A 111 -3.31 -14.16 -3.79
C GLN A 111 -4.01 -14.78 -2.58
N TYR A 112 -4.33 -13.96 -1.56
CA TYR A 112 -4.82 -14.44 -0.26
C TYR A 112 -6.26 -14.02 0.05
N GLY A 113 -6.78 -13.01 -0.64
CA GLY A 113 -8.08 -12.40 -0.33
C GLY A 113 -8.10 -11.50 0.91
N TYR A 114 -6.91 -11.15 1.45
CA TYR A 114 -6.68 -10.20 2.54
C TYR A 114 -5.35 -9.48 2.31
N VAL A 115 -5.06 -8.47 3.11
CA VAL A 115 -3.75 -7.79 3.13
C VAL A 115 -2.98 -8.20 4.37
N ILE A 116 -1.66 -8.39 4.23
CA ILE A 116 -0.76 -8.69 5.34
C ILE A 116 -0.29 -7.37 5.95
N ASP A 117 -0.68 -7.10 7.20
CA ASP A 117 -0.29 -5.93 7.97
C ASP A 117 0.59 -6.37 9.13
N PHE A 118 1.61 -5.53 9.50
CA PHE A 118 2.56 -5.93 10.54
C PHE A 118 3.25 -4.77 11.27
N ILE A 119 3.13 -3.52 10.83
CA ILE A 119 3.70 -2.36 11.51
C ILE A 119 2.67 -1.84 12.50
N ASP A 120 2.92 -2.08 13.78
CA ASP A 120 2.07 -1.66 14.90
C ASP A 120 2.73 -0.49 15.61
N VAL A 121 2.17 0.72 15.43
CA VAL A 121 2.64 1.95 16.06
C VAL A 121 1.73 2.31 17.21
N HIS A 122 2.30 2.53 18.40
CA HIS A 122 1.56 2.84 19.61
C HIS A 122 2.30 3.84 20.49
N TYR A 123 1.56 4.56 21.30
CA TYR A 123 2.07 5.42 22.37
C TYR A 123 1.22 5.28 23.62
N GLN A 124 1.77 4.73 24.70
CA GLN A 124 1.05 4.36 25.91
C GLN A 124 -0.14 3.43 25.57
N ASN A 125 -1.38 3.88 25.78
CA ASN A 125 -2.61 3.12 25.52
C ASN A 125 -3.26 3.46 24.16
N TYR A 126 -2.61 4.29 23.33
CA TYR A 126 -3.10 4.67 22.02
C TYR A 126 -2.41 3.84 20.96
N TYR A 127 -3.19 3.11 20.16
CA TYR A 127 -2.72 2.26 19.08
C TYR A 127 -3.21 2.81 17.74
N TRP A 128 -2.29 2.96 16.80
CA TRP A 128 -2.64 3.20 15.41
C TRP A 128 -3.04 1.86 14.77
N PRO A 129 -4.00 1.83 13.82
CA PRO A 129 -4.26 0.59 13.08
C PRO A 129 -2.98 0.02 12.47
N VAL A 130 -2.77 -1.28 12.61
CA VAL A 130 -1.60 -1.95 12.05
C VAL A 130 -1.61 -1.80 10.53
N PHE A 131 -0.46 -1.53 9.94
CA PHE A 131 -0.29 -1.26 8.50
C PHE A 131 0.98 -1.96 7.97
N ASN A 132 1.28 -1.75 6.68
CA ASN A 132 2.41 -2.37 6.00
C ASN A 132 3.23 -1.36 5.17
N VAL A 133 4.25 -1.86 4.44
CA VAL A 133 5.09 -1.03 3.57
C VAL A 133 4.26 -0.40 2.43
N ALA A 134 3.33 -1.16 1.83
CA ALA A 134 2.47 -0.65 0.76
C ALA A 134 1.61 0.55 1.23
N ASP A 135 1.04 0.49 2.45
CA ASP A 135 0.27 1.59 3.03
C ASP A 135 1.14 2.82 3.27
N SER A 136 2.37 2.62 3.75
CA SER A 136 3.37 3.69 3.88
C SER A 136 3.67 4.36 2.53
N LEU A 137 3.83 3.56 1.47
CA LEU A 137 4.04 4.07 0.11
C LEU A 137 2.82 4.84 -0.42
N ILE A 138 1.60 4.36 -0.16
CA ILE A 138 0.37 5.09 -0.50
C ILE A 138 0.37 6.44 0.20
N PHE A 139 0.63 6.47 1.50
CA PHE A 139 0.65 7.71 2.29
C PHE A 139 1.70 8.70 1.79
N ILE A 140 2.94 8.25 1.57
CA ILE A 140 4.04 9.06 1.02
C ILE A 140 3.68 9.57 -0.37
N GLY A 141 3.15 8.72 -1.24
CA GLY A 141 2.73 9.09 -2.58
C GLY A 141 1.68 10.20 -2.58
N VAL A 142 0.67 10.09 -1.71
CA VAL A 142 -0.37 11.12 -1.53
C VAL A 142 0.25 12.44 -1.05
N ILE A 143 1.13 12.41 -0.04
CA ILE A 143 1.83 13.62 0.45
C ILE A 143 2.59 14.31 -0.68
N LEU A 144 3.37 13.55 -1.46
CA LEU A 144 4.14 14.10 -2.58
C LEU A 144 3.26 14.76 -3.64
N LEU A 145 2.06 14.22 -3.88
CA LEU A 145 1.12 14.77 -4.84
C LEU A 145 0.37 16.00 -4.31
N VAL A 146 -0.01 16.02 -3.04
CA VAL A 146 -0.68 17.16 -2.40
C VAL A 146 0.26 18.37 -2.32
N PHE A 147 1.53 18.15 -1.98
CA PHE A 147 2.54 19.21 -1.88
C PHE A 147 3.32 19.44 -3.18
N GLU A 148 2.82 18.94 -4.32
CA GLU A 148 3.43 19.26 -5.61
C GLU A 148 3.40 20.75 -5.89
N ARG A 149 4.58 21.34 -6.05
CA ARG A 149 4.69 22.75 -6.48
C ARG A 149 4.20 22.89 -7.92
N ARG A 150 3.07 23.55 -8.11
CA ARG A 150 2.61 23.93 -9.45
C ARG A 150 3.63 24.95 -10.00
N LYS A 151 4.47 24.53 -10.95
CA LYS A 151 5.22 25.52 -11.72
C LYS A 151 4.19 26.30 -12.55
N PRO A 152 4.22 27.65 -12.52
CA PRO A 152 3.37 28.44 -13.43
C PRO A 152 3.65 27.99 -14.85
N SER A 153 2.60 27.73 -15.59
CA SER A 153 2.66 27.59 -17.06
C SER A 153 2.87 29.00 -17.62
N PHE A 154 4.12 29.32 -18.00
CA PHE A 154 4.38 30.44 -18.88
C PHE A 154 4.08 30.01 -20.31
#